data_743e49d8b7ddfb351ce4b92506ae0659
#
_entry.id   743e49d8b7ddfb351ce4b92506ae0659
#
_cell.length_a   1.000
_cell.length_b   1.000
_cell.length_c   1.000
_cell.angle_alpha   90.00
_cell.angle_beta   90.00
_cell.angle_gamma   90.00
#
_symmetry.space_group_name_H-M   'P 1'
#
loop_
_entity.id
_entity.type
_entity.pdbx_description
1 polymer ?
#
loop_
_entity_poly.entity_id
_entity_poly.type
_entity_poly.pdbx_seq_one_letter_code
_entity_poly.pdbx_strand_id
1 'polypeptide(L)'
;MSKEVFIGIDIGTSGVKILVVEKNGNIIANHTEPLGIIIKKPGWAEQKPDDWWKATKKGLIFIVNSLKPKNYEFLSIGLSGQMHSLVGLNIKDKPVYNAILWNDGRTHEECKFIKEQTGSMLGEITGNPPLEGFTAPKMLWL
;
A
#
# COMPACT_ATOMS: atom_id res chain seq x y z
N MET A 1 -7.77 32.93 13.83
CA MET A 1 -6.73 32.38 12.96
C MET A 1 -7.00 30.90 12.77
N SER A 2 -6.88 30.40 11.55
CA SER A 2 -6.96 28.96 11.25
C SER A 2 -5.74 28.25 11.87
N LYS A 3 -5.92 27.01 12.29
CA LYS A 3 -4.82 26.15 12.73
C LYS A 3 -4.29 25.37 11.54
N GLU A 4 -3.01 25.50 11.28
CA GLU A 4 -2.31 24.75 10.23
C GLU A 4 -2.18 23.28 10.59
N VAL A 5 -2.57 22.39 9.69
CA VAL A 5 -2.51 20.94 9.88
C VAL A 5 -2.00 20.21 8.63
N PHE A 6 -1.50 19.02 8.85
CA PHE A 6 -0.97 18.10 7.84
C PHE A 6 -1.77 16.80 7.87
N ILE A 7 -1.97 16.18 6.71
CA ILE A 7 -2.60 14.87 6.59
C ILE A 7 -1.54 13.83 6.27
N GLY A 8 -1.50 12.72 7.05
CA GLY A 8 -0.79 11.51 6.71
C GLY A 8 -1.79 10.44 6.26
N ILE A 9 -1.50 9.75 5.16
CA ILE A 9 -2.29 8.61 4.67
C ILE A 9 -1.36 7.40 4.56
N ASP A 10 -1.67 6.34 5.29
CA ASP A 10 -0.95 5.07 5.23
C ASP A 10 -1.87 3.99 4.64
N ILE A 11 -1.51 3.49 3.46
CA ILE A 11 -2.24 2.41 2.76
C ILE A 11 -1.63 1.07 3.17
N GLY A 12 -2.04 0.58 4.34
CA GLY A 12 -1.57 -0.67 4.89
C GLY A 12 -2.33 -1.90 4.36
N THR A 13 -1.93 -3.08 4.80
CA THR A 13 -2.53 -4.35 4.40
C THR A 13 -3.94 -4.55 4.97
N SER A 14 -4.15 -4.19 6.24
CA SER A 14 -5.43 -4.38 6.94
C SER A 14 -6.37 -3.19 6.87
N GLY A 15 -5.90 -2.04 6.37
CA GLY A 15 -6.69 -0.83 6.28
C GLY A 15 -5.91 0.38 5.84
N VAL A 16 -6.64 1.43 5.46
CA VAL A 16 -6.10 2.76 5.16
C VAL A 16 -6.24 3.62 6.39
N LYS A 17 -5.12 4.02 6.98
CA LYS A 17 -5.10 4.92 8.13
C LYS A 17 -4.88 6.35 7.68
N ILE A 18 -5.68 7.26 8.20
CA ILE A 18 -5.57 8.70 7.97
C ILE A 18 -5.33 9.38 9.30
N LEU A 19 -4.34 10.24 9.34
CA LEU A 19 -3.92 10.98 10.52
C LEU A 19 -3.88 12.47 10.19
N VAL A 20 -4.40 13.32 11.08
CA VAL A 20 -4.26 14.78 10.99
C VAL A 20 -3.47 15.26 12.19
N VAL A 21 -2.40 16.01 11.91
CA VAL A 21 -1.49 16.53 12.93
C VAL A 21 -1.26 18.02 12.80
N GLU A 22 -1.06 18.71 13.90
CA GLU A 22 -0.53 20.08 13.94
C GLU A 22 0.99 20.08 13.73
N LYS A 23 1.56 21.24 13.43
CA LYS A 23 3.00 21.44 13.23
C LYS A 23 3.87 21.01 14.43
N ASN A 24 3.32 21.04 15.63
CA ASN A 24 3.99 20.61 16.85
C ASN A 24 3.90 19.10 17.11
N GLY A 25 3.27 18.32 16.20
CA GLY A 25 3.08 16.89 16.32
C GLY A 25 1.82 16.44 17.05
N ASN A 26 0.98 17.36 17.54
CA ASN A 26 -0.28 16.99 18.18
C ASN A 26 -1.23 16.34 17.17
N ILE A 27 -1.77 15.17 17.54
CA ILE A 27 -2.76 14.45 16.74
C ILE A 27 -4.13 15.10 16.97
N ILE A 28 -4.72 15.62 15.90
CA ILE A 28 -6.02 16.29 15.90
C ILE A 28 -7.15 15.31 15.62
N ALA A 29 -6.93 14.41 14.69
CA ALA A 29 -7.88 13.36 14.32
C ALA A 29 -7.15 12.16 13.73
N ASN A 30 -7.73 10.98 13.87
CA ASN A 30 -7.31 9.80 13.15
C ASN A 30 -8.52 8.96 12.77
N HIS A 31 -8.39 8.19 11.70
CA HIS A 31 -9.40 7.26 11.24
C HIS A 31 -8.76 6.13 10.46
N THR A 32 -9.34 4.93 10.54
CA THR A 32 -8.90 3.78 9.75
C THR A 32 -10.10 3.16 9.05
N GLU A 33 -10.03 3.09 7.71
CA GLU A 33 -10.97 2.31 6.91
C GLU A 33 -10.39 0.90 6.70
N PRO A 34 -11.12 -0.16 7.07
CA PRO A 34 -10.63 -1.52 6.94
C PRO A 34 -10.55 -1.95 5.47
N LEU A 35 -9.58 -2.83 5.19
CA LEU A 35 -9.40 -3.50 3.90
C LEU A 35 -9.49 -5.01 4.11
N GLY A 36 -10.22 -5.70 3.23
CA GLY A 36 -10.27 -7.14 3.19
C GLY A 36 -9.10 -7.72 2.38
N ILE A 37 -8.71 -8.96 2.69
CA ILE A 37 -7.76 -9.75 1.90
C ILE A 37 -8.52 -10.86 1.19
N ILE A 38 -8.25 -11.06 -0.10
CA ILE A 38 -8.80 -12.13 -0.92
C ILE A 38 -7.82 -13.30 -0.89
N ILE A 39 -8.26 -14.42 -0.31
CA ILE A 39 -7.49 -15.67 -0.24
C ILE A 39 -8.15 -16.70 -1.16
N LYS A 40 -7.64 -16.85 -2.39
CA LYS A 40 -8.17 -17.82 -3.36
C LYS A 40 -7.65 -19.24 -3.12
N LYS A 41 -6.43 -19.35 -2.59
CA LYS A 41 -5.74 -20.61 -2.25
C LYS A 41 -4.89 -20.40 -1.00
N PRO A 42 -4.55 -21.45 -0.25
CA PRO A 42 -3.59 -21.35 0.85
C PRO A 42 -2.29 -20.67 0.40
N GLY A 43 -1.79 -19.73 1.18
CA GLY A 43 -0.58 -18.95 0.88
C GLY A 43 -0.74 -17.81 -0.14
N TRP A 44 -1.92 -17.63 -0.75
CA TRP A 44 -2.20 -16.52 -1.64
C TRP A 44 -2.83 -15.36 -0.85
N ALA A 45 -2.44 -14.14 -1.18
CA ALA A 45 -2.98 -12.93 -0.56
C ALA A 45 -3.10 -11.82 -1.62
N GLU A 46 -4.34 -11.41 -1.90
CA GLU A 46 -4.65 -10.42 -2.93
C GLU A 46 -5.56 -9.32 -2.37
N GLN A 47 -5.50 -8.15 -3.01
CA GLN A 47 -6.47 -7.05 -2.81
C GLN A 47 -6.83 -6.42 -4.15
N LYS A 48 -8.02 -5.80 -4.22
CA LYS A 48 -8.39 -4.97 -5.37
C LYS A 48 -7.79 -3.57 -5.19
N PRO A 49 -6.97 -3.06 -6.12
CA PRO A 49 -6.42 -1.69 -6.01
C PRO A 49 -7.49 -0.61 -5.87
N ASP A 50 -8.65 -0.80 -6.51
CA ASP A 50 -9.79 0.13 -6.38
C ASP A 50 -10.31 0.25 -4.95
N ASP A 51 -10.17 -0.79 -4.13
CA ASP A 51 -10.64 -0.76 -2.74
C ASP A 51 -9.73 0.14 -1.87
N TRP A 52 -8.42 0.23 -2.20
CA TRP A 52 -7.52 1.18 -1.56
C TRP A 52 -7.95 2.62 -1.79
N TRP A 53 -8.31 2.95 -3.05
CA TRP A 53 -8.80 4.28 -3.39
C TRP A 53 -10.14 4.61 -2.73
N LYS A 54 -11.09 3.65 -2.72
CA LYS A 54 -12.38 3.81 -2.06
C LYS A 54 -12.21 4.03 -0.56
N ALA A 55 -11.37 3.23 0.11
CA ALA A 55 -11.10 3.36 1.53
C ALA A 55 -10.42 4.70 1.85
N THR A 56 -9.41 5.11 1.06
CA THR A 56 -8.76 6.41 1.19
C THR A 56 -9.78 7.55 1.10
N LYS A 57 -10.60 7.54 0.05
CA LYS A 57 -11.62 8.58 -0.16
C LYS A 57 -12.65 8.63 0.97
N LYS A 58 -13.13 7.47 1.40
CA LYS A 58 -14.10 7.38 2.51
C LYS A 58 -13.52 7.91 3.82
N GLY A 59 -12.29 7.51 4.16
CA GLY A 59 -11.61 7.98 5.35
C GLY A 59 -11.30 9.48 5.33
N LEU A 60 -10.90 10.04 4.18
CA LEU A 60 -10.72 11.49 4.03
C LEU A 60 -12.02 12.26 4.23
N ILE A 61 -13.12 11.80 3.64
CA ILE A 61 -14.44 12.41 3.83
C ILE A 61 -14.83 12.39 5.31
N PHE A 62 -14.63 11.26 6.00
CA PHE A 62 -14.90 11.15 7.43
C PHE A 62 -14.10 12.17 8.24
N ILE A 63 -12.78 12.23 8.03
CA ILE A 63 -11.87 13.15 8.73
C ILE A 63 -12.27 14.62 8.49
N VAL A 64 -12.42 15.02 7.23
CA VAL A 64 -12.78 16.41 6.89
C VAL A 64 -14.11 16.81 7.52
N ASN A 65 -15.11 15.93 7.48
CA ASN A 65 -16.40 16.21 8.10
C ASN A 65 -16.32 16.33 9.62
N SER A 66 -15.49 15.51 10.28
CA SER A 66 -15.30 15.57 11.73
C SER A 66 -14.61 16.88 12.19
N LEU A 67 -13.87 17.53 11.29
CA LEU A 67 -13.11 18.76 11.58
C LEU A 67 -13.80 20.03 11.12
N LYS A 68 -14.87 19.95 10.30
CA LYS A 68 -15.62 21.13 9.79
C LYS A 68 -16.02 22.19 10.84
N PRO A 69 -16.40 21.84 12.09
CA PRO A 69 -16.76 22.83 13.08
C PRO A 69 -15.60 23.70 13.57
N LYS A 70 -14.35 23.28 13.25
CA LYS A 70 -13.13 23.95 13.68
C LYS A 70 -12.42 24.55 12.48
N ASN A 71 -11.80 25.70 12.66
CA ASN A 71 -11.10 26.40 11.58
C ASN A 71 -9.69 25.83 11.37
N TYR A 72 -9.56 24.77 10.55
CA TYR A 72 -8.29 24.17 10.17
C TYR A 72 -7.93 24.51 8.72
N GLU A 73 -6.64 24.73 8.49
CA GLU A 73 -6.02 24.90 7.18
C GLU A 73 -5.14 23.71 6.87
N PHE A 74 -5.51 22.93 5.85
CA PHE A 74 -4.76 21.74 5.42
C PHE A 74 -3.62 22.15 4.48
N LEU A 75 -2.39 22.06 4.95
CA LEU A 75 -1.22 22.53 4.20
C LEU A 75 -0.66 21.50 3.23
N SER A 76 -0.61 20.23 3.61
CA SER A 76 -0.08 19.18 2.74
C SER A 76 -0.59 17.79 3.12
N ILE A 77 -0.35 16.83 2.20
CA ILE A 77 -0.64 15.40 2.38
C ILE A 77 0.66 14.64 2.21
N GLY A 78 1.01 13.81 3.20
CA GLY A 78 2.07 12.82 3.11
C GLY A 78 1.48 11.42 2.88
N LEU A 79 2.15 10.62 2.06
CA LEU A 79 1.70 9.25 1.74
C LEU A 79 2.69 8.21 2.25
N SER A 80 2.18 7.12 2.77
CA SER A 80 2.88 5.89 3.10
C SER A 80 2.04 4.69 2.68
N GLY A 81 2.61 3.50 2.65
CA GLY A 81 1.85 2.29 2.33
C GLY A 81 2.67 1.02 2.42
N GLN A 82 2.00 -0.12 2.23
CA GLN A 82 2.65 -1.42 2.20
C GLN A 82 3.60 -1.52 1.00
N MET A 83 4.80 -2.02 1.25
CA MET A 83 5.83 -2.24 0.24
C MET A 83 5.68 -3.61 -0.45
N HIS A 84 6.43 -3.84 -1.52
CA HIS A 84 6.59 -5.12 -2.24
C HIS A 84 5.34 -5.72 -2.87
N SER A 85 4.17 -5.16 -2.67
CA SER A 85 2.96 -5.59 -3.37
C SER A 85 3.03 -5.20 -4.84
N LEU A 86 2.58 -6.11 -5.74
CA LEU A 86 2.57 -5.86 -7.19
C LEU A 86 1.19 -5.40 -7.65
N VAL A 87 1.13 -4.28 -8.36
CA VAL A 87 -0.03 -3.85 -9.16
C VAL A 87 0.41 -3.69 -10.61
N GLY A 88 -0.01 -4.57 -11.49
CA GLY A 88 0.18 -4.43 -12.93
C GLY A 88 -0.90 -3.56 -13.55
N LEU A 89 -0.53 -2.57 -14.37
CA LEU A 89 -1.46 -1.70 -15.10
C LEU A 89 -1.34 -1.93 -16.61
N ASN A 90 -2.45 -1.81 -17.32
CA ASN A 90 -2.44 -1.77 -18.77
C ASN A 90 -2.18 -0.34 -19.30
N ILE A 91 -2.13 -0.18 -20.62
CA ILE A 91 -1.89 1.13 -21.28
C ILE A 91 -2.97 2.20 -21.02
N LYS A 92 -4.09 1.81 -20.37
CA LYS A 92 -5.18 2.72 -19.98
C LYS A 92 -5.20 2.94 -18.44
N ASP A 93 -4.09 2.67 -17.78
CA ASP A 93 -3.93 2.78 -16.31
C ASP A 93 -4.96 1.96 -15.51
N LYS A 94 -5.40 0.83 -16.07
CA LYS A 94 -6.32 -0.09 -15.37
C LYS A 94 -5.57 -1.31 -14.88
N PRO A 95 -5.83 -1.75 -13.62
CA PRO A 95 -5.27 -2.98 -13.10
C PRO A 95 -5.61 -4.18 -13.99
N VAL A 96 -4.58 -4.94 -14.38
CA VAL A 96 -4.76 -6.17 -15.18
C VAL A 96 -5.06 -7.39 -14.30
N TYR A 97 -4.75 -7.29 -13.03
CA TYR A 97 -4.96 -8.31 -12.01
C TYR A 97 -5.20 -7.66 -10.63
N ASN A 98 -5.66 -8.42 -9.63
CA ASN A 98 -5.63 -7.96 -8.25
C ASN A 98 -4.18 -7.67 -7.82
N ALA A 99 -4.00 -6.76 -6.88
CA ALA A 99 -2.71 -6.58 -6.24
C ALA A 99 -2.27 -7.87 -5.56
N ILE A 100 -1.08 -8.38 -5.90
CA ILE A 100 -0.46 -9.52 -5.21
C ILE A 100 0.33 -8.94 -4.04
N LEU A 101 -0.08 -9.27 -2.81
CA LEU A 101 0.44 -8.62 -1.61
C LEU A 101 1.84 -9.12 -1.23
N TRP A 102 2.52 -8.38 -0.36
CA TRP A 102 3.85 -8.70 0.14
C TRP A 102 3.94 -10.03 0.90
N ASN A 103 2.85 -10.46 1.54
CA ASN A 103 2.74 -11.71 2.29
C ASN A 103 2.16 -12.87 1.44
N ASP A 104 2.16 -12.71 0.11
CA ASP A 104 1.76 -13.76 -0.83
C ASP A 104 2.95 -14.68 -1.14
N GLY A 105 2.78 -15.98 -1.00
CA GLY A 105 3.82 -17.00 -1.18
C GLY A 105 3.70 -17.80 -2.48
N ARG A 106 2.94 -17.34 -3.49
CA ARG A 106 2.69 -18.10 -4.72
C ARG A 106 3.89 -18.27 -5.64
N THR A 107 4.92 -17.43 -5.51
CA THR A 107 6.02 -17.27 -6.47
C THR A 107 7.27 -18.07 -6.14
N HIS A 108 7.11 -19.24 -5.55
CA HIS A 108 8.23 -20.12 -5.18
C HIS A 108 9.06 -20.54 -6.40
N GLU A 109 8.42 -20.96 -7.48
CA GLU A 109 9.10 -21.42 -8.70
C GLU A 109 9.80 -20.24 -9.42
N GLU A 110 9.21 -19.05 -9.41
CA GLU A 110 9.82 -17.85 -9.97
C GLU A 110 11.05 -17.42 -9.16
N CYS A 111 11.04 -17.56 -7.84
CA CYS A 111 12.20 -17.32 -6.99
C CYS A 111 13.34 -18.28 -7.33
N LYS A 112 13.01 -19.57 -7.50
CA LYS A 112 13.98 -20.60 -7.90
C LYS A 112 14.57 -20.27 -9.27
N PHE A 113 13.72 -19.96 -10.25
CA PHE A 113 14.15 -19.56 -11.60
C PHE A 113 15.10 -18.35 -11.56
N ILE A 114 14.72 -17.27 -10.84
CA ILE A 114 15.60 -16.09 -10.72
C ILE A 114 16.95 -16.47 -10.14
N LYS A 115 16.99 -17.28 -9.09
CA LYS A 115 18.22 -17.73 -8.45
C LYS A 115 19.12 -18.52 -9.43
N GLU A 116 18.52 -19.41 -10.21
CA GLU A 116 19.26 -20.22 -11.21
C GLU A 116 19.82 -19.33 -12.34
N GLN A 117 19.08 -18.31 -12.79
CA GLN A 117 19.53 -17.43 -13.88
C GLN A 117 20.57 -16.39 -13.43
N THR A 118 20.52 -15.94 -12.18
CA THR A 118 21.35 -14.81 -11.72
C THR A 118 22.53 -15.23 -10.83
N GLY A 119 22.49 -16.43 -10.25
CA GLY A 119 23.52 -16.90 -9.31
C GLY A 119 23.70 -15.92 -8.14
N SER A 120 24.95 -15.52 -7.87
CA SER A 120 25.29 -14.53 -6.84
C SER A 120 25.00 -13.08 -7.24
N MET A 121 24.93 -12.81 -8.55
CA MET A 121 24.83 -11.44 -9.10
C MET A 121 23.64 -10.65 -8.55
N LEU A 122 22.47 -11.30 -8.38
CA LEU A 122 21.30 -10.61 -7.80
C LEU A 122 21.61 -10.11 -6.39
N GLY A 123 22.18 -10.94 -5.54
CA GLY A 123 22.56 -10.58 -4.18
C GLY A 123 23.61 -9.47 -4.12
N GLU A 124 24.59 -9.50 -5.02
CA GLU A 124 25.63 -8.48 -5.12
C GLU A 124 25.05 -7.11 -5.52
N ILE A 125 24.07 -7.09 -6.46
CA ILE A 125 23.46 -5.84 -6.94
C ILE A 125 22.41 -5.30 -5.95
N THR A 126 21.54 -6.19 -5.41
CA THR A 126 20.35 -5.77 -4.66
C THR A 126 20.50 -5.89 -3.13
N GLY A 127 21.52 -6.59 -2.68
CA GLY A 127 21.70 -6.94 -1.26
C GLY A 127 20.70 -7.98 -0.75
N ASN A 128 19.87 -8.58 -1.63
CA ASN A 128 18.79 -9.49 -1.23
C ASN A 128 18.72 -10.73 -2.13
N PRO A 129 18.39 -11.91 -1.57
CA PRO A 129 18.01 -13.07 -2.37
C PRO A 129 16.61 -12.86 -2.99
N PRO A 130 16.23 -13.64 -4.02
CA PRO A 130 14.84 -13.65 -4.48
C PRO A 130 13.94 -14.28 -3.41
N LEU A 131 12.90 -13.55 -3.00
CA LEU A 131 11.93 -13.99 -2.01
C LEU A 131 10.50 -13.79 -2.55
N GLU A 132 9.58 -14.70 -2.20
CA GLU A 132 8.19 -14.69 -2.66
C GLU A 132 7.47 -13.37 -2.29
N GLY A 133 7.82 -12.79 -1.15
CA GLY A 133 7.28 -11.50 -0.70
C GLY A 133 7.68 -10.31 -1.56
N PHE A 134 8.76 -10.40 -2.34
CA PHE A 134 9.27 -9.29 -3.15
C PHE A 134 8.56 -9.16 -4.50
N THR A 135 8.70 -8.00 -5.13
CA THR A 135 7.95 -7.64 -6.35
C THR A 135 8.43 -8.41 -7.58
N ALA A 136 9.75 -8.61 -7.76
CA ALA A 136 10.31 -9.20 -8.97
C ALA A 136 9.76 -10.60 -9.29
N PRO A 137 9.70 -11.57 -8.36
CA PRO A 137 9.09 -12.87 -8.64
C PRO A 137 7.61 -12.76 -9.02
N LYS A 138 6.86 -11.82 -8.43
CA LYS A 138 5.45 -11.60 -8.77
C LYS A 138 5.27 -11.06 -10.19
N MET A 139 6.22 -10.26 -10.68
CA MET A 139 6.21 -9.78 -12.07
C MET A 139 6.39 -10.93 -13.06
N LEU A 140 7.28 -11.89 -12.78
CA LEU A 140 7.46 -13.08 -13.61
C LEU A 140 6.21 -13.97 -13.60
N TRP A 141 5.62 -14.15 -12.44
CA TRP A 141 4.40 -14.94 -12.29
C TRP A 141 3.23 -14.34 -13.10
N LEU A 142 3.05 -13.02 -13.09
CA LEU A 142 1.97 -12.31 -13.76
C LEU A 142 2.15 -12.29 -15.28
#